data_7ca5f9c85225a58a8d7fb16f24271d7e
#
_entry.id   7ca5f9c85225a58a8d7fb16f24271d7e
#
_cell.length_a   1.000
_cell.length_b   1.000
_cell.length_c   1.000
_cell.angle_alpha   90.00
_cell.angle_beta   90.00
_cell.angle_gamma   90.00
#
_symmetry.space_group_name_H-M   'P 1'
#
loop_
_entity.id
_entity.type
_entity.pdbx_description
1 polymer ?
#
loop_
_entity_poly.entity_id
_entity_poly.type
_entity_poly.pdbx_seq_one_letter_code
_entity_poly.pdbx_strand_id
1 'polypeptide(L)'
;NVLSFTNGFQFITAQADNNSINWRTKGELPNGNFFIEQLFVKKNEWREVSKVIGKGELNNNQYSVEPVHFPGENKYRIKYLDYEGKEYYSIEFAFTSTEDPVTFSPEKVTTKITLSKNIDYAITDMNGNELMKGKGKEIYVQNLKPGLYFLIVENRSERFIKH
;
A
#
# COMPACT_ATOMS: atom_id res chain seq x y z
N ASN A 1 -20.04 37.38 19.47
CA ASN A 1 -18.76 37.35 18.83
C ASN A 1 -18.41 35.93 18.40
N VAL A 2 -18.69 35.66 17.17
CA VAL A 2 -18.47 34.32 16.64
C VAL A 2 -17.01 34.19 16.32
N LEU A 3 -16.34 33.45 17.13
CA LEU A 3 -15.01 33.02 16.77
C LEU A 3 -15.13 32.08 15.59
N SER A 4 -14.38 32.41 14.60
CA SER A 4 -14.27 31.56 13.45
C SER A 4 -13.51 30.30 13.83
N PHE A 5 -14.26 29.25 14.04
CA PHE A 5 -13.70 27.92 14.17
C PHE A 5 -13.62 27.25 12.83
N THR A 6 -13.42 28.03 11.80
CA THR A 6 -13.23 27.53 10.47
C THR A 6 -11.94 26.74 10.33
N ASN A 7 -11.14 26.73 11.38
CA ASN A 7 -9.91 25.98 11.39
C ASN A 7 -10.17 24.57 11.89
N GLY A 8 -11.02 23.88 11.17
CA GLY A 8 -11.13 22.46 11.33
C GLY A 8 -9.80 21.78 10.99
N PHE A 9 -9.83 20.48 11.01
CA PHE A 9 -8.67 19.67 10.68
C PHE A 9 -8.12 20.01 9.29
N GLN A 10 -6.78 20.14 9.21
CA GLN A 10 -6.08 20.35 7.94
C GLN A 10 -4.78 19.56 7.91
N PHE A 11 -4.52 18.94 6.75
CA PHE A 11 -3.17 18.50 6.40
C PHE A 11 -2.38 19.72 5.92
N ILE A 12 -1.21 19.95 6.54
CA ILE A 12 -0.31 21.03 6.15
C ILE A 12 0.67 20.54 5.10
N THR A 13 1.28 19.37 5.34
CA THR A 13 2.20 18.71 4.41
C THR A 13 1.96 17.20 4.44
N ALA A 14 2.26 16.55 3.32
CA ALA A 14 2.34 15.09 3.22
C ALA A 14 3.35 14.75 2.13
N GLN A 15 4.34 13.91 2.46
CA GLN A 15 5.41 13.58 1.54
C GLN A 15 6.06 12.26 1.90
N ALA A 16 6.74 11.67 0.94
CA ALA A 16 7.51 10.44 1.11
C ALA A 16 8.92 10.60 0.57
N ASP A 17 9.85 9.99 1.25
CA ASP A 17 11.22 9.79 0.75
C ASP A 17 11.59 8.31 0.89
N ASN A 18 12.85 7.97 0.67
CA ASN A 18 13.29 6.58 0.72
C ASN A 18 13.07 5.92 2.08
N ASN A 19 13.10 6.69 3.15
CA ASN A 19 13.11 6.17 4.52
C ASN A 19 11.86 6.48 5.32
N SER A 20 11.05 7.42 4.86
CA SER A 20 9.91 7.86 5.66
C SER A 20 8.74 8.37 4.82
N ILE A 21 7.57 8.28 5.41
CA ILE A 21 6.38 9.03 5.02
C ILE A 21 6.13 10.01 6.16
N ASN A 22 6.09 11.29 5.83
CA ASN A 22 5.96 12.37 6.80
C ASN A 22 4.72 13.19 6.52
N TRP A 23 4.04 13.62 7.56
CA TRP A 23 2.96 14.61 7.40
C TRP A 23 2.86 15.50 8.62
N ARG A 24 2.27 16.65 8.38
CA ARG A 24 1.99 17.63 9.42
C ARG A 24 0.52 18.02 9.34
N THR A 25 -0.05 18.25 10.48
CA THR A 25 -1.45 18.62 10.62
C THR A 25 -1.65 19.75 11.60
N LYS A 26 -2.83 20.35 11.56
CA LYS A 26 -3.36 21.21 12.60
C LYS A 26 -4.86 20.97 12.74
N GLY A 27 -5.42 21.38 13.85
CA GLY A 27 -6.86 21.26 14.08
C GLY A 27 -7.33 19.87 14.48
N GLU A 28 -6.41 19.04 14.99
CA GLU A 28 -6.82 17.73 15.50
C GLU A 28 -7.58 17.88 16.82
N LEU A 29 -8.63 17.10 16.93
CA LEU A 29 -9.31 16.87 18.20
C LEU A 29 -8.88 15.50 18.76
N PRO A 30 -9.07 15.26 20.06
CA PRO A 30 -8.72 13.96 20.65
C PRO A 30 -9.43 12.79 19.96
N ASN A 31 -8.77 11.62 19.98
CA ASN A 31 -9.32 10.35 19.52
C ASN A 31 -9.49 10.21 18.00
N GLY A 32 -8.71 10.95 17.22
CA GLY A 32 -8.59 10.72 15.80
C GLY A 32 -7.48 9.74 15.46
N ASN A 33 -7.55 9.16 14.26
CA ASN A 33 -6.55 8.20 13.76
C ASN A 33 -6.17 8.51 12.32
N PHE A 34 -4.93 8.20 11.99
CA PHE A 34 -4.42 8.28 10.62
C PHE A 34 -4.25 6.90 10.03
N PHE A 35 -4.59 6.78 8.75
CA PHE A 35 -4.39 5.58 7.96
C PHE A 35 -3.60 5.96 6.73
N ILE A 36 -2.43 5.37 6.58
CA ILE A 36 -1.59 5.57 5.40
C ILE A 36 -2.02 4.54 4.36
N GLU A 37 -2.38 5.03 3.19
CA GLU A 37 -2.86 4.20 2.09
C GLU A 37 -1.89 4.28 0.92
N GLN A 38 -1.61 3.12 0.33
CA GLN A 38 -0.75 2.96 -0.85
C GLN A 38 -1.60 2.45 -2.00
N LEU A 39 -1.41 3.03 -3.18
CA LEU A 39 -2.18 2.64 -4.36
C LEU A 39 -1.62 1.35 -4.98
N PHE A 40 -2.47 0.35 -5.08
CA PHE A 40 -2.19 -0.84 -5.88
C PHE A 40 -2.74 -0.59 -7.29
N VAL A 41 -1.84 -0.22 -8.21
CA VAL A 41 -2.21 0.32 -9.52
C VAL A 41 -3.02 -0.66 -10.36
N LYS A 42 -2.68 -1.95 -10.34
CA LYS A 42 -3.34 -2.97 -11.17
C LYS A 42 -4.84 -3.10 -10.91
N LYS A 43 -5.27 -2.85 -9.69
CA LYS A 43 -6.68 -2.90 -9.30
C LYS A 43 -7.28 -1.52 -9.05
N ASN A 44 -6.47 -0.48 -9.22
CA ASN A 44 -6.85 0.90 -8.85
C ASN A 44 -7.42 0.95 -7.44
N GLU A 45 -6.75 0.27 -6.51
CA GLU A 45 -7.21 0.05 -5.16
C GLU A 45 -6.25 0.69 -4.15
N TRP A 46 -6.79 1.51 -3.26
CA TRP A 46 -6.05 2.04 -2.13
C TRP A 46 -6.05 1.02 -1.01
N ARG A 47 -4.87 0.66 -0.53
CA ARG A 47 -4.69 -0.31 0.56
C ARG A 47 -4.09 0.36 1.77
N GLU A 48 -4.69 0.13 2.92
CA GLU A 48 -4.13 0.57 4.19
C GLU A 48 -2.83 -0.18 4.48
N VAL A 49 -1.75 0.56 4.67
CA VAL A 49 -0.43 -0.02 4.95
C VAL A 49 0.08 0.32 6.34
N SER A 50 -0.49 1.33 6.99
CA SER A 50 -0.09 1.71 8.35
C SER A 50 -1.20 2.50 9.02
N LYS A 51 -1.23 2.44 10.35
CA LYS A 51 -2.15 3.20 11.18
C LYS A 51 -1.36 3.93 12.27
N VAL A 52 -1.70 5.19 12.50
CA VAL A 52 -1.08 6.01 13.53
C VAL A 52 -2.16 6.69 14.35
N ILE A 53 -2.04 6.62 15.65
CA ILE A 53 -2.96 7.32 16.55
C ILE A 53 -2.64 8.83 16.53
N GLY A 54 -3.66 9.64 16.33
CA GLY A 54 -3.51 11.09 16.33
C GLY A 54 -3.14 11.63 17.71
N LYS A 55 -2.34 12.68 17.70
CA LYS A 55 -1.92 13.37 18.96
C LYS A 55 -3.04 14.21 19.55
N GLY A 56 -3.99 14.64 18.72
CA GLY A 56 -5.15 15.38 19.18
C GLY A 56 -4.87 16.81 19.60
N GLU A 57 -3.84 17.43 19.06
CA GLU A 57 -3.48 18.80 19.38
C GLU A 57 -3.93 19.76 18.28
N LEU A 58 -4.44 20.93 18.69
CA LEU A 58 -4.99 21.89 17.75
C LEU A 58 -3.94 22.60 16.91
N ASN A 59 -2.73 22.74 17.42
CA ASN A 59 -1.70 23.54 16.75
C ASN A 59 -0.94 22.73 15.71
N ASN A 60 0.23 22.26 16.05
CA ASN A 60 1.13 21.57 15.13
C ASN A 60 1.35 20.15 15.56
N ASN A 61 1.00 19.23 14.69
CA ASN A 61 1.30 17.80 14.88
C ASN A 61 2.21 17.34 13.75
N GLN A 62 3.24 16.59 14.09
CA GLN A 62 4.17 16.00 13.12
C GLN A 62 4.19 14.50 13.29
N TYR A 63 4.21 13.81 12.17
CA TYR A 63 4.18 12.34 12.11
C TYR A 63 5.19 11.83 11.13
N SER A 64 5.69 10.62 11.39
CA SER A 64 6.59 9.91 10.51
C SER A 64 6.40 8.42 10.68
N VAL A 65 6.36 7.69 9.57
CA VAL A 65 6.35 6.23 9.56
C VAL A 65 7.37 5.72 8.56
N GLU A 66 7.88 4.52 8.78
CA GLU A 66 8.72 3.82 7.81
C GLU A 66 7.84 3.21 6.72
N PRO A 67 8.07 3.55 5.44
CA PRO A 67 7.34 2.94 4.35
C PRO A 67 7.91 1.60 3.93
N VAL A 68 7.09 0.78 3.30
CA VAL A 68 7.53 -0.35 2.50
C VAL A 68 7.19 0.00 1.05
N HIS A 69 8.16 0.59 0.36
CA HIS A 69 7.98 0.96 -1.04
C HIS A 69 8.05 -0.25 -1.96
N PHE A 70 7.24 -0.23 -3.02
CA PHE A 70 7.45 -1.11 -4.15
C PHE A 70 8.57 -0.55 -5.04
N PRO A 71 9.28 -1.39 -5.79
CA PRO A 71 10.14 -0.89 -6.85
C PRO A 71 9.34 -0.05 -7.83
N GLY A 72 9.95 1.04 -8.32
CA GLY A 72 9.29 1.98 -9.21
C GLY A 72 8.42 2.99 -8.48
N GLU A 73 7.41 3.52 -9.16
CA GLU A 73 6.56 4.57 -8.61
C GLU A 73 5.60 4.03 -7.57
N ASN A 74 5.54 4.73 -6.43
CA ASN A 74 4.59 4.49 -5.36
C ASN A 74 3.72 5.71 -5.19
N LYS A 75 2.42 5.52 -5.05
CA LYS A 75 1.49 6.60 -4.70
C LYS A 75 0.90 6.34 -3.34
N TYR A 76 0.83 7.39 -2.56
CA TYR A 76 0.30 7.38 -1.19
C TYR A 76 -0.72 8.48 -1.01
N ARG A 77 -1.60 8.28 -0.06
CA ARG A 77 -2.42 9.32 0.56
C ARG A 77 -2.61 8.96 2.03
N ILE A 78 -2.97 9.94 2.82
CA ILE A 78 -3.23 9.75 4.24
C ILE A 78 -4.68 10.12 4.51
N LYS A 79 -5.38 9.20 5.17
CA LYS A 79 -6.74 9.43 5.65
C LYS A 79 -6.69 9.73 7.14
N TYR A 80 -7.35 10.81 7.56
CA TYR A 80 -7.61 11.10 8.95
C TYR A 80 -9.07 10.81 9.25
N LEU A 81 -9.32 10.01 10.27
CA LEU A 81 -10.65 9.68 10.74
C LEU A 81 -10.83 10.31 12.12
N ASP A 82 -11.73 11.27 12.26
CA ASP A 82 -11.96 11.92 13.54
C ASP A 82 -12.88 11.07 14.44
N TYR A 83 -13.08 11.53 15.67
CA TYR A 83 -13.86 10.77 16.65
C TYR A 83 -15.35 10.64 16.29
N GLU A 84 -15.84 11.50 15.40
CA GLU A 84 -17.22 11.45 14.91
C GLU A 84 -17.37 10.56 13.68
N GLY A 85 -16.26 10.00 13.17
CA GLY A 85 -16.27 9.18 11.97
C GLY A 85 -16.14 9.96 10.67
N LYS A 86 -15.83 11.25 10.73
CA LYS A 86 -15.61 12.06 9.53
C LYS A 86 -14.21 11.78 8.97
N GLU A 87 -14.14 11.62 7.65
CA GLU A 87 -12.91 11.33 6.93
C GLU A 87 -12.36 12.57 6.24
N TYR A 88 -11.05 12.71 6.29
CA TYR A 88 -10.29 13.76 5.59
C TYR A 88 -9.13 13.10 4.89
N TYR A 89 -8.82 13.54 3.68
CA TYR A 89 -7.71 13.00 2.91
C TYR A 89 -6.66 14.06 2.65
N SER A 90 -5.40 13.65 2.72
CA SER A 90 -4.27 14.46 2.24
C SER A 90 -4.30 14.55 0.72
N ILE A 91 -3.42 15.38 0.16
CA ILE A 91 -3.08 15.27 -1.26
C ILE A 91 -2.51 13.87 -1.50
N GLU A 92 -2.62 13.39 -2.73
CA GLU A 92 -1.85 12.23 -3.16
C GLU A 92 -0.41 12.66 -3.40
N PHE A 93 0.53 11.84 -2.97
CA PHE A 93 1.94 12.12 -3.15
C PHE A 93 2.66 10.85 -3.59
N ALA A 94 3.81 11.01 -4.25
CA ALA A 94 4.51 9.92 -4.89
C ALA A 94 5.95 9.82 -4.44
N PHE A 95 6.51 8.61 -4.53
CA PHE A 95 7.92 8.34 -4.38
C PHE A 95 8.32 7.25 -5.35
N THR A 96 9.45 7.46 -6.07
CA THR A 96 9.98 6.47 -6.99
C THR A 96 11.17 5.77 -6.36
N SER A 97 11.03 4.47 -6.12
CA SER A 97 12.09 3.63 -5.59
C SER A 97 12.97 3.10 -6.71
N THR A 98 14.28 3.09 -6.46
CA THR A 98 15.28 2.53 -7.39
C THR A 98 15.62 1.08 -7.07
N GLU A 99 14.92 0.44 -6.13
CA GLU A 99 15.14 -0.97 -5.85
C GLU A 99 14.80 -1.85 -7.06
N ASP A 100 15.55 -2.94 -7.21
CA ASP A 100 15.30 -3.89 -8.28
C ASP A 100 13.98 -4.63 -8.06
N PRO A 101 13.14 -4.77 -9.11
CA PRO A 101 11.93 -5.56 -9.02
C PRO A 101 12.24 -7.03 -8.72
N VAL A 102 11.34 -7.69 -8.01
CA VAL A 102 11.42 -9.15 -7.86
C VAL A 102 11.26 -9.80 -9.25
N THR A 103 12.05 -10.84 -9.50
CA THR A 103 11.93 -11.67 -10.68
C THR A 103 11.45 -13.06 -10.29
N PHE A 104 10.91 -13.78 -11.26
CA PHE A 104 10.45 -15.14 -11.04
C PHE A 104 10.80 -16.04 -12.21
N SER A 105 10.90 -17.33 -11.92
CA SER A 105 11.12 -18.36 -12.94
C SER A 105 10.60 -19.71 -12.45
N PRO A 106 10.18 -20.61 -13.38
CA PRO A 106 10.02 -20.40 -14.81
C PRO A 106 8.66 -19.75 -15.14
N GLU A 107 8.51 -19.24 -16.36
CA GLU A 107 7.21 -18.72 -16.86
C GLU A 107 6.27 -19.85 -17.27
N LYS A 108 6.83 -20.98 -17.66
CA LYS A 108 6.11 -22.23 -17.93
C LYS A 108 6.46 -23.21 -16.83
N VAL A 109 5.51 -23.49 -15.96
CA VAL A 109 5.79 -24.18 -14.70
C VAL A 109 4.97 -25.46 -14.56
N THR A 110 5.60 -26.47 -13.96
CA THR A 110 4.92 -27.72 -13.60
C THR A 110 4.74 -27.82 -12.08
N THR A 111 5.80 -27.58 -11.33
CA THR A 111 5.83 -27.83 -9.89
C THR A 111 5.91 -26.56 -9.06
N LYS A 112 6.91 -25.72 -9.31
CA LYS A 112 7.11 -24.54 -8.46
C LYS A 112 7.67 -23.36 -9.25
N ILE A 113 7.31 -22.16 -8.75
CA ILE A 113 7.88 -20.90 -9.17
C ILE A 113 8.87 -20.48 -8.11
N THR A 114 10.06 -20.01 -8.53
CA THR A 114 11.06 -19.44 -7.62
C THR A 114 11.11 -17.94 -7.81
N LEU A 115 11.02 -17.21 -6.70
CA LEU A 115 11.14 -15.75 -6.66
C LEU A 115 12.56 -15.36 -6.28
N SER A 116 13.01 -14.20 -6.77
CA SER A 116 14.34 -13.67 -6.43
C SER A 116 14.42 -13.15 -4.99
N LYS A 117 13.28 -12.92 -4.34
CA LYS A 117 13.19 -12.41 -2.97
C LYS A 117 12.11 -13.15 -2.19
N ASN A 118 12.26 -13.15 -0.87
CA ASN A 118 11.21 -13.61 0.04
C ASN A 118 10.19 -12.49 0.23
N ILE A 119 9.05 -12.58 -0.44
CA ILE A 119 8.01 -11.54 -0.44
C ILE A 119 6.61 -12.13 -0.43
N ASP A 120 5.65 -11.26 -0.17
CA ASP A 120 4.23 -11.59 -0.32
C ASP A 120 3.87 -11.79 -1.79
N TYR A 121 3.06 -12.82 -2.06
CA TYR A 121 2.57 -13.12 -3.39
C TYR A 121 1.11 -13.54 -3.35
N ALA A 122 0.46 -13.43 -4.50
CA ALA A 122 -0.83 -14.05 -4.75
C ALA A 122 -0.85 -14.63 -6.17
N ILE A 123 -1.68 -15.62 -6.39
CA ILE A 123 -1.94 -16.16 -7.73
C ILE A 123 -3.42 -16.01 -8.00
N THR A 124 -3.74 -15.45 -9.16
CA THR A 124 -5.12 -15.31 -9.64
C THR A 124 -5.32 -16.08 -10.94
N ASP A 125 -6.56 -16.42 -11.20
CA ASP A 125 -6.97 -16.90 -12.51
C ASP A 125 -7.12 -15.74 -13.51
N MET A 126 -7.55 -16.05 -14.73
CA MET A 126 -7.75 -15.04 -15.77
C MET A 126 -8.86 -14.04 -15.46
N ASN A 127 -9.75 -14.38 -14.56
CA ASN A 127 -10.86 -13.52 -14.15
C ASN A 127 -10.53 -12.68 -12.93
N GLY A 128 -9.31 -12.80 -12.40
CA GLY A 128 -8.87 -12.07 -11.22
C GLY A 128 -9.24 -12.70 -9.88
N ASN A 129 -9.77 -13.92 -9.90
CA ASN A 129 -10.09 -14.65 -8.67
C ASN A 129 -8.81 -15.13 -8.00
N GLU A 130 -8.65 -14.82 -6.72
CA GLU A 130 -7.49 -15.25 -5.94
C GLU A 130 -7.59 -16.74 -5.63
N LEU A 131 -6.57 -17.49 -6.06
CA LEU A 131 -6.48 -18.94 -5.87
C LEU A 131 -5.48 -19.33 -4.80
N MET A 132 -4.40 -18.55 -4.67
CA MET A 132 -3.33 -18.78 -3.70
C MET A 132 -2.83 -17.45 -3.18
N LYS A 133 -2.34 -17.47 -1.94
CA LYS A 133 -1.77 -16.30 -1.29
C LYS A 133 -0.76 -16.78 -0.26
N GLY A 134 0.37 -16.10 -0.16
CA GLY A 134 1.39 -16.47 0.81
C GLY A 134 2.56 -15.50 0.81
N LYS A 135 3.59 -15.89 1.54
CA LYS A 135 4.86 -15.18 1.61
C LYS A 135 5.98 -16.21 1.53
N GLY A 136 6.94 -15.96 0.68
CA GLY A 136 8.08 -16.87 0.53
C GLY A 136 8.87 -16.59 -0.72
N LYS A 137 9.83 -17.46 -0.98
CA LYS A 137 10.70 -17.43 -2.15
C LYS A 137 10.33 -18.53 -3.15
N GLU A 138 9.57 -19.52 -2.72
CA GLU A 138 9.11 -20.62 -3.55
C GLU A 138 7.60 -20.75 -3.47
N ILE A 139 6.96 -20.93 -4.63
CA ILE A 139 5.52 -21.08 -4.73
C ILE A 139 5.24 -22.43 -5.40
N TYR A 140 4.61 -23.33 -4.67
CA TYR A 140 4.27 -24.67 -5.19
C TYR A 140 2.92 -24.61 -5.85
N VAL A 141 2.89 -24.89 -7.15
CA VAL A 141 1.70 -24.76 -8.02
C VAL A 141 1.20 -26.08 -8.58
N GLN A 142 1.74 -27.22 -8.12
CA GLN A 142 1.37 -28.52 -8.68
C GLN A 142 -0.13 -28.84 -8.55
N ASN A 143 -0.84 -28.23 -7.62
CA ASN A 143 -2.27 -28.44 -7.44
C ASN A 143 -3.14 -27.56 -8.35
N LEU A 144 -2.54 -26.63 -9.08
CA LEU A 144 -3.27 -25.83 -10.06
C LEU A 144 -3.50 -26.65 -11.32
N LYS A 145 -4.67 -26.50 -11.91
CA LYS A 145 -4.99 -27.11 -13.21
C LYS A 145 -4.14 -26.46 -14.30
N PRO A 146 -3.81 -27.22 -15.37
CA PRO A 146 -3.13 -26.60 -16.51
C PRO A 146 -3.90 -25.39 -17.04
N GLY A 147 -3.17 -24.32 -17.36
CA GLY A 147 -3.80 -23.11 -17.85
C GLY A 147 -2.95 -21.87 -17.60
N LEU A 148 -3.56 -20.73 -17.87
CA LEU A 148 -2.95 -19.42 -17.75
C LEU A 148 -3.35 -18.77 -16.43
N TYR A 149 -2.35 -18.23 -15.73
CA TYR A 149 -2.52 -17.60 -14.43
C TYR A 149 -1.71 -16.33 -14.33
N PHE A 150 -2.01 -15.53 -13.31
CA PHE A 150 -1.25 -14.33 -12.97
C PHE A 150 -0.62 -14.45 -11.60
N LEU A 151 0.65 -14.10 -11.53
CA LEU A 151 1.38 -13.94 -10.30
C LEU A 151 1.35 -12.45 -9.90
N ILE A 152 0.80 -12.17 -8.73
CA ILE A 152 0.73 -10.81 -8.19
C ILE A 152 1.85 -10.67 -7.18
N VAL A 153 2.82 -9.82 -7.48
CA VAL A 153 3.96 -9.52 -6.62
C VAL A 153 4.23 -8.03 -6.67
N GLU A 154 4.59 -7.45 -5.53
CA GLU A 154 4.82 -6.02 -5.42
C GLU A 154 3.61 -5.24 -5.96
N ASN A 155 3.81 -4.29 -6.84
CA ASN A 155 2.71 -3.53 -7.43
C ASN A 155 2.45 -3.94 -8.89
N ARG A 156 2.58 -5.22 -9.21
CA ARG A 156 2.42 -5.69 -10.59
C ARG A 156 1.86 -7.10 -10.68
N SER A 157 1.42 -7.42 -11.88
CA SER A 157 0.86 -8.71 -12.26
C SER A 157 1.66 -9.29 -13.42
N GLU A 158 2.16 -10.50 -13.24
CA GLU A 158 2.97 -11.20 -14.23
C GLU A 158 2.27 -12.50 -14.64
N ARG A 159 2.30 -12.80 -15.93
CA ARG A 159 1.63 -13.97 -16.48
C ARG A 159 2.54 -15.19 -16.44
N PHE A 160 1.98 -16.34 -16.11
CA PHE A 160 2.65 -17.62 -16.24
C PHE A 160 1.70 -18.72 -16.73
N ILE A 161 2.27 -19.79 -17.25
CA ILE A 161 1.52 -20.94 -17.77
C ILE A 161 1.82 -22.16 -16.90
N LYS A 162 0.76 -22.80 -16.41
CA LYS A 162 0.85 -24.09 -15.70
C LYS A 162 0.65 -25.23 -16.70
N HIS A 163 1.60 -26.12 -16.75
CA HIS A 163 1.51 -27.38 -17.52
C HIS A 163 0.89 -28.50 -16.73
#